data_5c8900942f97bba357426dce1ff87ac3
#
_entry.id   5c8900942f97bba357426dce1ff87ac3
#
_cell.length_a   1.000
_cell.length_b   1.000
_cell.length_c   1.000
_cell.angle_alpha   90.00
_cell.angle_beta   90.00
_cell.angle_gamma   90.00
#
_symmetry.space_group_name_H-M   'P 1'
#
loop_
_entity.id
_entity.type
_entity.pdbx_description
1 polymer ?
#
loop_
_entity_poly.entity_id
_entity_poly.type
_entity_poly.pdbx_seq_one_letter_code
_entity_poly.pdbx_strand_id
1 'polypeptide(L)'
;MYFSVPKRTALSFEYFISRRILKSEVQGKKVSGPIVRIAMISITLTVVVNLITIAVVKGFQNEVVAKVTGFGAHLTIQNVGDFSIFEAQPIRSEQQFVKELTKNELVSSVYPVAYKPIVLQSTVTSLKKENGKQLKLEQKQIHGALLKGVNEFYDFTFFEKHLKKGRLPHLKQQLPSDEVILSRQVAQDLQLELNDTISSFFVKERPVKRFFKLVGIYETGLEEFDRKIIVGDLRQVQELSDWGFKAQLEVDDTLYNNELIIRAVVSGRSGYLSYDWGNGFEQYSGIHMCPSKDTTLSVVVRQEDNLRNVQYDTASVQIRISGNAASPCKFELNEDGELAKISTDSKGNSYQINGGSKLISFTFKHGKGNSNSFVSAFEVNLKNWNDLHLVEQPLKKQFGLIPNEHGESLQVLPITEAQKDIFVWLGFLDVNVLIILTLMFIIGIINMGSALLVLILVRSSFIGTLKALGATNWSIRKVFLYQAGGLIIRGLIIGNVIGITLCTIQEIWKPFKLNPEVYYLDSVPIEFTWLTWLLLNAATIIICVSALIIPSILITRIQPVKAIKFN
;
A
#
# COMPACT_ATOMS: atom_id res chain seq x y z
N MET A 1 35.92 -4.28 73.01
CA MET A 1 35.31 -5.21 72.02
C MET A 1 33.87 -4.78 71.75
N TYR A 2 33.68 -3.98 70.71
CA TYR A 2 32.32 -3.57 70.28
C TYR A 2 31.82 -4.64 69.29
N PHE A 3 30.85 -5.42 69.68
CA PHE A 3 30.13 -6.32 68.76
C PHE A 3 29.28 -5.49 67.79
N SER A 4 29.69 -5.39 66.55
CA SER A 4 28.85 -4.88 65.50
C SER A 4 27.74 -5.89 65.17
N VAL A 5 26.53 -5.58 65.58
CA VAL A 5 25.33 -6.32 65.19
C VAL A 5 25.12 -6.11 63.69
N PRO A 6 25.03 -7.19 62.85
CA PRO A 6 24.80 -7.04 61.45
C PRO A 6 23.42 -6.36 61.25
N LYS A 7 23.37 -5.25 60.49
CA LYS A 7 22.13 -4.62 60.04
C LYS A 7 21.36 -5.67 59.19
N ARG A 8 20.53 -6.48 59.87
CA ARG A 8 19.41 -7.15 59.16
C ARG A 8 18.60 -6.06 58.54
N THR A 9 18.39 -6.09 57.22
CA THR A 9 17.42 -5.30 56.49
C THR A 9 16.06 -5.54 57.12
N ALA A 10 15.70 -4.73 58.14
CA ALA A 10 14.41 -4.80 58.80
C ALA A 10 13.36 -4.44 57.74
N LEU A 11 12.58 -5.42 57.30
CA LEU A 11 11.35 -5.19 56.56
C LEU A 11 10.61 -4.09 57.32
N SER A 12 10.22 -3.01 56.61
CA SER A 12 9.56 -1.91 57.26
C SER A 12 8.33 -2.42 58.05
N PHE A 13 8.13 -1.89 59.25
CA PHE A 13 7.01 -2.26 60.14
C PHE A 13 5.67 -2.29 59.38
N GLU A 14 5.47 -1.34 58.50
CA GLU A 14 4.26 -1.21 57.69
C GLU A 14 4.07 -2.39 56.72
N TYR A 15 5.15 -2.84 56.09
CA TYR A 15 5.10 -4.03 55.19
C TYR A 15 4.82 -5.32 55.96
N PHE A 16 5.47 -5.50 57.10
CA PHE A 16 5.23 -6.64 57.98
C PHE A 16 3.77 -6.74 58.42
N ILE A 17 3.22 -5.65 58.89
CA ILE A 17 1.80 -5.54 59.32
C ILE A 17 0.86 -5.79 58.13
N SER A 18 1.13 -5.19 56.95
CA SER A 18 0.28 -5.36 55.78
C SER A 18 0.15 -6.83 55.34
N ARG A 19 1.27 -7.60 55.39
CA ARG A 19 1.30 -9.01 55.03
C ARG A 19 0.56 -9.89 56.04
N ARG A 20 0.62 -9.56 57.35
CA ARG A 20 -0.05 -10.32 58.40
C ARG A 20 -1.54 -10.07 58.41
N ILE A 21 -2.00 -8.85 58.13
CA ILE A 21 -3.41 -8.52 58.00
C ILE A 21 -4.08 -9.26 56.84
N LEU A 22 -3.38 -9.45 55.72
CA LEU A 22 -3.90 -10.20 54.58
C LEU A 22 -4.16 -11.68 54.93
N LYS A 23 -3.42 -12.26 55.90
CA LYS A 23 -3.53 -13.67 56.31
C LYS A 23 -4.46 -13.90 57.50
N SER A 24 -4.78 -12.84 58.29
CA SER A 24 -5.61 -12.97 59.49
C SER A 24 -7.10 -12.91 59.12
N GLU A 25 -7.81 -14.00 59.39
CA GLU A 25 -9.28 -14.02 59.44
C GLU A 25 -9.74 -13.20 60.68
N VAL A 26 -10.54 -12.16 60.46
CA VAL A 26 -11.19 -11.45 61.55
C VAL A 26 -12.42 -12.21 61.95
N GLN A 27 -12.48 -12.59 63.25
CA GLN A 27 -13.60 -13.21 63.95
C GLN A 27 -14.95 -13.13 63.22
N GLY A 28 -15.37 -14.27 62.59
CA GLY A 28 -16.76 -14.53 62.23
C GLY A 28 -17.40 -13.83 61.03
N LYS A 29 -16.80 -12.78 60.44
CA LYS A 29 -17.39 -12.08 59.29
C LYS A 29 -16.47 -12.16 58.07
N LYS A 30 -16.80 -13.05 57.10
CA LYS A 30 -16.12 -13.22 55.79
C LYS A 30 -16.36 -12.04 54.80
N VAL A 31 -16.64 -10.82 55.27
CA VAL A 31 -17.04 -9.69 54.38
C VAL A 31 -15.87 -9.13 53.59
N SER A 32 -14.65 -9.19 54.10
CA SER A 32 -13.47 -8.64 53.40
C SER A 32 -12.98 -9.48 52.21
N GLY A 33 -13.21 -10.78 52.24
CA GLY A 33 -12.76 -11.70 51.17
C GLY A 33 -13.39 -11.44 49.79
N PRO A 34 -14.73 -11.35 49.69
CA PRO A 34 -15.41 -11.05 48.43
C PRO A 34 -15.00 -9.74 47.80
N ILE A 35 -14.87 -8.67 48.58
CA ILE A 35 -14.53 -7.33 48.10
C ILE A 35 -13.09 -7.28 47.53
N VAL A 36 -12.15 -7.92 48.24
CA VAL A 36 -10.76 -8.08 47.76
C VAL A 36 -10.73 -8.84 46.45
N ARG A 37 -11.54 -9.91 46.29
CA ARG A 37 -11.65 -10.67 45.06
C ARG A 37 -12.21 -9.82 43.90
N ILE A 38 -13.28 -9.05 44.15
CA ILE A 38 -13.87 -8.15 43.15
C ILE A 38 -12.84 -7.12 42.67
N ALA A 39 -12.10 -6.49 43.61
CA ALA A 39 -11.04 -5.54 43.24
C ALA A 39 -9.94 -6.22 42.36
N MET A 40 -9.50 -7.40 42.74
CA MET A 40 -8.50 -8.14 42.00
C MET A 40 -9.01 -8.52 40.59
N ILE A 41 -10.25 -9.01 40.48
CA ILE A 41 -10.90 -9.35 39.20
C ILE A 41 -11.00 -8.09 38.32
N SER A 42 -11.37 -6.94 38.89
CA SER A 42 -11.48 -5.68 38.15
C SER A 42 -10.14 -5.25 37.55
N ILE A 43 -9.05 -5.32 38.34
CA ILE A 43 -7.70 -5.02 37.83
C ILE A 43 -7.29 -6.02 36.75
N THR A 44 -7.53 -7.30 37.00
CA THR A 44 -7.26 -8.37 36.01
C THR A 44 -7.98 -8.08 34.70
N LEU A 45 -9.27 -7.75 34.74
CA LEU A 45 -10.06 -7.44 33.55
C LEU A 45 -9.55 -6.18 32.84
N THR A 46 -9.23 -5.12 33.59
CA THR A 46 -8.65 -3.89 33.03
C THR A 46 -7.36 -4.20 32.25
N VAL A 47 -6.46 -5.00 32.83
CA VAL A 47 -5.18 -5.37 32.17
C VAL A 47 -5.43 -6.24 30.94
N VAL A 48 -6.30 -7.24 31.03
CA VAL A 48 -6.64 -8.13 29.91
C VAL A 48 -7.20 -7.34 28.72
N VAL A 49 -8.22 -6.51 28.97
CA VAL A 49 -8.87 -5.72 27.91
C VAL A 49 -7.88 -4.75 27.28
N ASN A 50 -7.13 -4.01 28.10
CA ASN A 50 -6.16 -3.04 27.58
C ASN A 50 -5.06 -3.71 26.76
N LEU A 51 -4.54 -4.87 27.21
CA LEU A 51 -3.51 -5.62 26.51
C LEU A 51 -4.01 -6.13 25.15
N ILE A 52 -5.19 -6.75 25.13
CA ILE A 52 -5.80 -7.26 23.89
C ILE A 52 -6.10 -6.09 22.93
N THR A 53 -6.68 -4.98 23.43
CA THR A 53 -6.99 -3.82 22.59
C THR A 53 -5.75 -3.27 21.91
N ILE A 54 -4.65 -3.07 22.63
CA ILE A 54 -3.40 -2.56 22.06
C ILE A 54 -2.82 -3.57 21.06
N ALA A 55 -2.76 -4.86 21.41
CA ALA A 55 -2.19 -5.90 20.57
C ALA A 55 -2.95 -6.07 19.25
N VAL A 56 -4.28 -6.05 19.30
CA VAL A 56 -5.16 -6.15 18.12
C VAL A 56 -5.02 -4.92 17.24
N VAL A 57 -5.11 -3.71 17.80
CA VAL A 57 -5.09 -2.49 16.97
C VAL A 57 -3.71 -2.26 16.35
N LYS A 58 -2.63 -2.49 17.09
CA LYS A 58 -1.27 -2.40 16.53
C LYS A 58 -1.04 -3.46 15.43
N GLY A 59 -1.45 -4.70 15.66
CA GLY A 59 -1.38 -5.74 14.64
C GLY A 59 -2.18 -5.38 13.39
N PHE A 60 -3.39 -4.84 13.59
CA PHE A 60 -4.24 -4.41 12.50
C PHE A 60 -3.61 -3.26 11.68
N GLN A 61 -3.14 -2.21 12.34
CA GLN A 61 -2.48 -1.08 11.68
C GLN A 61 -1.26 -1.53 10.88
N ASN A 62 -0.39 -2.32 11.46
CA ASN A 62 0.85 -2.75 10.81
C ASN A 62 0.58 -3.69 9.63
N GLU A 63 -0.40 -4.59 9.73
CA GLU A 63 -0.77 -5.49 8.63
C GLU A 63 -1.39 -4.72 7.45
N VAL A 64 -2.29 -3.75 7.73
CA VAL A 64 -2.86 -2.90 6.67
C VAL A 64 -1.77 -2.05 6.02
N VAL A 65 -0.89 -1.42 6.81
CA VAL A 65 0.25 -0.66 6.28
C VAL A 65 1.14 -1.53 5.41
N ALA A 66 1.50 -2.74 5.87
CA ALA A 66 2.34 -3.67 5.10
C ALA A 66 1.70 -4.08 3.77
N LYS A 67 0.38 -4.27 3.73
CA LYS A 67 -0.34 -4.58 2.49
C LYS A 67 -0.38 -3.38 1.54
N VAL A 68 -0.70 -2.19 2.05
CA VAL A 68 -0.78 -0.97 1.23
C VAL A 68 0.59 -0.59 0.65
N THR A 69 1.64 -0.66 1.47
CA THR A 69 3.03 -0.40 1.01
C THR A 69 3.56 -1.50 0.08
N GLY A 70 3.06 -2.73 0.21
CA GLY A 70 3.40 -3.83 -0.69
C GLY A 70 2.93 -3.61 -2.13
N PHE A 71 1.82 -2.89 -2.34
CA PHE A 71 1.36 -2.49 -3.68
C PHE A 71 2.06 -1.25 -4.23
N GLY A 72 2.26 -0.22 -3.40
CA GLY A 72 2.61 1.13 -3.86
C GLY A 72 3.90 1.71 -3.27
N ALA A 73 4.72 0.90 -2.59
CA ALA A 73 5.91 1.33 -1.84
C ALA A 73 5.62 2.37 -0.72
N HIS A 74 6.64 2.79 0.00
CA HIS A 74 6.52 3.75 1.09
C HIS A 74 6.46 5.20 0.57
N LEU A 75 7.26 5.49 -0.45
CA LEU A 75 7.34 6.79 -1.12
C LEU A 75 7.34 6.58 -2.62
N THR A 76 6.69 7.49 -3.35
CA THR A 76 6.72 7.53 -4.81
C THR A 76 7.30 8.86 -5.25
N ILE A 77 8.30 8.84 -6.13
CA ILE A 77 8.88 10.03 -6.75
C ILE A 77 8.37 10.09 -8.18
N GLN A 78 7.63 11.13 -8.51
CA GLN A 78 6.96 11.31 -9.80
C GLN A 78 7.03 12.76 -10.27
N ASN A 79 6.50 13.05 -11.46
CA ASN A 79 6.46 14.42 -11.98
C ASN A 79 5.50 15.30 -11.15
N VAL A 80 5.82 16.57 -11.01
CA VAL A 80 4.92 17.57 -10.39
C VAL A 80 3.71 17.78 -11.27
N GLY A 81 2.51 17.80 -10.66
CA GLY A 81 1.25 17.97 -11.40
C GLY A 81 0.58 16.67 -11.78
N ASP A 82 1.20 15.52 -11.53
CA ASP A 82 0.54 14.23 -11.62
C ASP A 82 -0.42 14.08 -10.44
N PHE A 83 -1.70 14.38 -10.67
CA PHE A 83 -2.76 14.17 -9.67
C PHE A 83 -3.29 12.75 -9.67
N SER A 84 -2.90 11.95 -10.66
CA SER A 84 -3.35 10.59 -10.83
C SER A 84 -2.26 9.73 -11.48
N ILE A 85 -2.07 8.52 -10.94
CA ILE A 85 -1.20 7.50 -11.56
C ILE A 85 -1.71 7.03 -12.93
N PHE A 86 -2.94 7.40 -13.30
CA PHE A 86 -3.54 7.02 -14.59
C PHE A 86 -2.99 7.81 -15.77
N GLU A 87 -2.52 9.03 -15.57
CA GLU A 87 -2.01 9.94 -16.60
C GLU A 87 -0.67 10.55 -16.20
N ALA A 88 0.22 9.73 -15.66
CA ALA A 88 1.53 10.18 -15.21
C ALA A 88 2.36 10.72 -16.39
N GLN A 89 2.92 11.92 -16.23
CA GLN A 89 3.90 12.45 -17.15
C GLN A 89 5.22 11.69 -16.98
N PRO A 90 5.86 11.28 -18.09
CA PRO A 90 7.07 10.49 -18.02
C PRO A 90 8.22 11.29 -17.41
N ILE A 91 9.03 10.60 -16.63
CA ILE A 91 10.33 11.07 -16.13
C ILE A 91 11.42 10.15 -16.63
N ARG A 92 12.64 10.64 -16.78
CA ARG A 92 13.76 9.80 -17.26
C ARG A 92 14.07 8.69 -16.26
N SER A 93 14.39 7.51 -16.78
CA SER A 93 14.72 6.33 -15.96
C SER A 93 16.11 6.43 -15.32
N GLU A 94 17.03 7.19 -15.93
CA GLU A 94 18.35 7.45 -15.37
C GLU A 94 18.33 8.75 -14.58
N GLN A 95 18.40 8.62 -13.24
CA GLN A 95 18.34 9.74 -12.30
C GLN A 95 19.51 9.66 -11.30
N GLN A 96 20.13 10.78 -10.99
CA GLN A 96 21.23 10.82 -10.01
C GLN A 96 20.73 10.45 -8.61
N PHE A 97 19.56 10.92 -8.22
CA PHE A 97 18.99 10.66 -6.89
C PHE A 97 18.76 9.17 -6.62
N VAL A 98 18.54 8.34 -7.65
CA VAL A 98 18.39 6.88 -7.47
C VAL A 98 19.68 6.27 -6.89
N LYS A 99 20.84 6.72 -7.39
CA LYS A 99 22.14 6.27 -6.87
C LYS A 99 22.40 6.73 -5.44
N GLU A 100 21.92 7.92 -5.09
CA GLU A 100 22.03 8.51 -3.75
C GLU A 100 21.11 7.77 -2.77
N LEU A 101 19.86 7.53 -3.14
CA LEU A 101 18.90 6.82 -2.32
C LEU A 101 19.29 5.36 -2.07
N THR A 102 19.84 4.69 -3.08
CA THR A 102 20.31 3.30 -2.92
C THR A 102 21.46 3.17 -1.90
N LYS A 103 22.20 4.24 -1.64
CA LYS A 103 23.25 4.28 -0.61
C LYS A 103 22.74 4.64 0.77
N ASN A 104 21.51 5.12 0.89
CA ASN A 104 20.93 5.52 2.17
C ASN A 104 20.60 4.27 3.02
N GLU A 105 21.10 4.22 4.26
CA GLU A 105 20.92 3.09 5.16
C GLU A 105 19.45 2.81 5.53
N LEU A 106 18.55 3.79 5.44
CA LEU A 106 17.13 3.67 5.75
C LEU A 106 16.33 3.13 4.56
N VAL A 107 16.87 3.21 3.34
CA VAL A 107 16.22 2.73 2.11
C VAL A 107 16.55 1.26 1.90
N SER A 108 15.54 0.48 1.57
CA SER A 108 15.67 -0.94 1.20
C SER A 108 15.91 -1.09 -0.30
N SER A 109 15.10 -0.40 -1.10
CA SER A 109 15.17 -0.50 -2.57
C SER A 109 14.51 0.71 -3.25
N VAL A 110 14.91 0.95 -4.50
CA VAL A 110 14.32 1.96 -5.39
C VAL A 110 14.05 1.28 -6.73
N TYR A 111 12.79 1.26 -7.17
CA TYR A 111 12.39 0.62 -8.43
C TYR A 111 11.75 1.61 -9.39
N PRO A 112 12.17 1.62 -10.66
CA PRO A 112 11.44 2.31 -11.71
C PRO A 112 10.14 1.55 -12.01
N VAL A 113 9.03 2.28 -12.11
CA VAL A 113 7.71 1.72 -12.41
C VAL A 113 7.00 2.55 -13.47
N ALA A 114 6.12 1.89 -14.20
CA ALA A 114 5.24 2.57 -15.15
C ALA A 114 3.81 2.09 -14.97
N TYR A 115 2.87 3.00 -15.07
CA TYR A 115 1.45 2.72 -14.94
C TYR A 115 0.71 3.07 -16.23
N LYS A 116 -0.20 2.19 -16.67
CA LYS A 116 -1.02 2.42 -17.84
C LYS A 116 -2.44 1.88 -17.64
N PRO A 117 -3.48 2.69 -17.79
CA PRO A 117 -4.85 2.20 -17.82
C PRO A 117 -5.07 1.24 -18.98
N ILE A 118 -5.72 0.12 -18.70
CA ILE A 118 -6.07 -0.90 -19.68
C ILE A 118 -7.49 -1.39 -19.48
N VAL A 119 -8.07 -1.86 -20.58
CA VAL A 119 -9.35 -2.57 -20.56
C VAL A 119 -9.07 -4.01 -20.95
N LEU A 120 -9.31 -4.93 -20.02
CA LEU A 120 -9.21 -6.37 -20.26
C LEU A 120 -10.52 -6.89 -20.84
N GLN A 121 -10.42 -7.82 -21.75
CA GLN A 121 -11.57 -8.51 -22.34
C GLN A 121 -11.29 -10.01 -22.40
N SER A 122 -12.24 -10.79 -21.90
CA SER A 122 -12.32 -12.24 -22.13
C SER A 122 -13.56 -12.57 -22.96
N THR A 123 -13.54 -13.72 -23.63
CA THR A 123 -14.71 -14.25 -24.35
C THR A 123 -15.10 -15.57 -23.71
N VAL A 124 -16.26 -15.58 -23.08
CA VAL A 124 -16.81 -16.76 -22.42
C VAL A 124 -17.83 -17.41 -23.34
N THR A 125 -17.62 -18.68 -23.65
CA THR A 125 -18.56 -19.46 -24.45
C THR A 125 -19.51 -20.23 -23.54
N SER A 126 -20.77 -19.82 -23.46
CA SER A 126 -21.83 -20.56 -22.76
C SER A 126 -22.68 -21.37 -23.74
N LEU A 127 -22.99 -22.62 -23.38
CA LEU A 127 -23.89 -23.48 -24.15
C LEU A 127 -25.31 -23.35 -23.62
N LYS A 128 -26.20 -22.66 -24.35
CA LYS A 128 -27.61 -22.59 -24.04
C LYS A 128 -28.37 -23.62 -24.88
N LYS A 129 -29.15 -24.50 -24.24
CA LYS A 129 -30.08 -25.37 -24.94
C LYS A 129 -31.37 -24.61 -25.22
N GLU A 130 -31.68 -24.36 -26.48
CA GLU A 130 -32.92 -23.75 -26.92
C GLU A 130 -33.49 -24.61 -28.06
N ASN A 131 -34.71 -25.09 -27.90
CA ASN A 131 -35.43 -25.95 -28.86
C ASN A 131 -34.63 -27.22 -29.28
N GLY A 132 -33.90 -27.86 -28.34
CA GLY A 132 -33.16 -29.09 -28.61
C GLY A 132 -31.83 -28.88 -29.36
N LYS A 133 -31.49 -27.67 -29.77
CA LYS A 133 -30.20 -27.32 -30.37
C LYS A 133 -29.30 -26.63 -29.33
N GLN A 134 -28.05 -27.02 -29.27
CA GLN A 134 -27.04 -26.33 -28.49
C GLN A 134 -26.58 -25.07 -29.26
N LEU A 135 -26.95 -23.92 -28.78
CA LEU A 135 -26.46 -22.64 -29.27
C LEU A 135 -25.22 -22.22 -28.46
N LYS A 136 -24.11 -21.97 -29.12
CA LYS A 136 -22.94 -21.33 -28.52
C LYS A 136 -23.21 -19.83 -28.43
N LEU A 137 -23.36 -19.33 -27.21
CA LEU A 137 -23.45 -17.90 -26.96
C LEU A 137 -22.05 -17.43 -26.50
N GLU A 138 -21.43 -16.57 -27.27
CA GLU A 138 -20.19 -15.90 -26.88
C GLU A 138 -20.56 -14.62 -26.14
N GLN A 139 -20.21 -14.57 -24.87
CA GLN A 139 -20.39 -13.39 -24.04
C GLN A 139 -19.03 -12.77 -23.75
N LYS A 140 -18.88 -11.49 -24.05
CA LYS A 140 -17.68 -10.72 -23.75
C LYS A 140 -17.77 -10.18 -22.34
N GLN A 141 -16.78 -10.50 -21.51
CA GLN A 141 -16.58 -9.89 -20.19
C GLN A 141 -15.51 -8.80 -20.31
N ILE A 142 -15.75 -7.65 -19.68
CA ILE A 142 -14.85 -6.48 -19.76
C ILE A 142 -14.55 -6.01 -18.35
N HIS A 143 -13.26 -5.72 -18.08
CA HIS A 143 -12.79 -5.20 -16.80
C HIS A 143 -11.75 -4.10 -17.01
N GLY A 144 -11.98 -2.92 -16.39
CA GLY A 144 -11.01 -1.83 -16.39
C GLY A 144 -9.95 -2.02 -15.31
N ALA A 145 -8.68 -1.92 -15.68
CA ALA A 145 -7.57 -2.14 -14.75
C ALA A 145 -6.42 -1.17 -15.00
N LEU A 146 -5.44 -1.17 -14.10
CA LEU A 146 -4.18 -0.45 -14.20
C LEU A 146 -3.05 -1.46 -14.32
N LEU A 147 -2.36 -1.46 -15.44
CA LEU A 147 -1.16 -2.26 -15.62
C LEU A 147 0.01 -1.55 -14.95
N LYS A 148 0.54 -2.17 -13.89
CA LYS A 148 1.79 -1.80 -13.23
C LYS A 148 2.93 -2.55 -13.89
N GLY A 149 3.72 -1.86 -14.68
CA GLY A 149 4.94 -2.37 -15.29
C GLY A 149 6.11 -2.28 -14.34
N VAL A 150 6.80 -3.39 -14.11
CA VAL A 150 7.99 -3.48 -13.24
C VAL A 150 9.14 -4.14 -14.01
N ASN A 151 10.38 -3.88 -13.58
CA ASN A 151 11.57 -4.44 -14.21
C ASN A 151 11.98 -5.79 -13.58
N GLU A 152 13.02 -6.42 -14.11
CA GLU A 152 13.56 -7.71 -13.65
C GLU A 152 14.16 -7.67 -12.22
N PHE A 153 14.45 -6.49 -11.69
CA PHE A 153 15.02 -6.31 -10.34
C PHE A 153 13.96 -6.06 -9.27
N TYR A 154 12.68 -5.97 -9.66
CA TYR A 154 11.58 -5.70 -8.74
C TYR A 154 11.43 -6.81 -7.71
N ASP A 155 11.26 -6.42 -6.44
CA ASP A 155 11.03 -7.38 -5.35
C ASP A 155 9.58 -7.88 -5.34
N PHE A 156 9.39 -9.12 -5.78
CA PHE A 156 8.10 -9.78 -5.81
C PHE A 156 7.69 -10.47 -4.51
N THR A 157 8.46 -10.34 -3.41
CA THR A 157 8.21 -11.03 -2.13
C THR A 157 6.78 -10.79 -1.62
N PHE A 158 6.25 -9.58 -1.81
CA PHE A 158 4.87 -9.27 -1.45
C PHE A 158 3.86 -10.11 -2.24
N PHE A 159 4.01 -10.15 -3.57
CA PHE A 159 3.11 -10.92 -4.43
C PHE A 159 3.29 -12.43 -4.25
N GLU A 160 4.51 -12.89 -3.98
CA GLU A 160 4.81 -14.30 -3.70
C GLU A 160 4.07 -14.80 -2.46
N LYS A 161 4.07 -14.02 -1.37
CA LYS A 161 3.31 -14.33 -0.14
C LYS A 161 1.80 -14.41 -0.35
N HIS A 162 1.28 -13.65 -1.31
CA HIS A 162 -0.16 -13.59 -1.60
C HIS A 162 -0.57 -14.39 -2.83
N LEU A 163 0.36 -15.12 -3.47
CA LEU A 163 0.07 -15.94 -4.64
C LEU A 163 -0.80 -17.14 -4.25
N LYS A 164 -1.94 -17.29 -4.91
CA LYS A 164 -2.88 -18.39 -4.67
C LYS A 164 -2.74 -19.52 -5.69
N LYS A 165 -2.45 -19.17 -6.96
CA LYS A 165 -2.28 -20.15 -8.04
C LYS A 165 -1.23 -19.66 -9.03
N GLY A 166 -0.53 -20.59 -9.65
CA GLY A 166 0.44 -20.30 -10.72
C GLY A 166 1.81 -19.88 -10.19
N ARG A 167 2.45 -18.96 -10.88
CA ARG A 167 3.79 -18.44 -10.60
C ARG A 167 3.90 -16.95 -10.88
N LEU A 168 5.00 -16.34 -10.45
CA LEU A 168 5.36 -14.96 -10.80
C LEU A 168 5.77 -14.86 -12.30
N PRO A 169 5.63 -13.67 -12.91
CA PRO A 169 6.02 -13.46 -14.31
C PRO A 169 7.54 -13.53 -14.46
N HIS A 170 8.01 -14.14 -15.55
CA HIS A 170 9.43 -14.13 -15.90
C HIS A 170 9.76 -12.89 -16.73
N LEU A 171 10.44 -11.95 -16.11
CA LEU A 171 10.90 -10.73 -16.74
C LEU A 171 12.32 -10.92 -17.23
N LYS A 172 12.53 -10.90 -18.57
CA LYS A 172 13.83 -11.12 -19.21
C LYS A 172 14.47 -9.79 -19.59
N GLN A 173 15.80 -9.67 -19.47
CA GLN A 173 16.51 -8.45 -19.83
C GLN A 173 16.42 -8.03 -21.30
N GLN A 174 16.26 -8.97 -22.23
CA GLN A 174 16.41 -8.71 -23.66
C GLN A 174 15.11 -8.45 -24.42
N LEU A 175 13.98 -9.02 -23.99
CA LEU A 175 12.69 -8.90 -24.68
C LEU A 175 11.56 -8.63 -23.70
N PRO A 176 10.57 -7.77 -24.05
CA PRO A 176 9.38 -7.57 -23.26
C PRO A 176 8.64 -8.89 -23.04
N SER A 177 8.19 -9.14 -21.82
CA SER A 177 7.39 -10.31 -21.47
C SER A 177 5.91 -10.01 -21.59
N ASP A 178 5.14 -10.92 -22.18
CA ASP A 178 3.67 -10.83 -22.23
C ASP A 178 3.00 -11.46 -21.00
N GLU A 179 3.78 -11.93 -20.02
CA GLU A 179 3.28 -12.57 -18.82
C GLU A 179 2.78 -11.54 -17.82
N VAL A 180 1.59 -11.80 -17.23
CA VAL A 180 0.99 -10.96 -16.21
C VAL A 180 0.46 -11.80 -15.05
N ILE A 181 0.40 -11.17 -13.87
CA ILE A 181 -0.35 -11.67 -12.74
C ILE A 181 -1.50 -10.71 -12.44
N LEU A 182 -2.63 -11.26 -12.03
CA LEU A 182 -3.80 -10.49 -11.64
C LEU A 182 -4.44 -11.10 -10.39
N SER A 183 -5.35 -10.36 -9.78
CA SER A 183 -6.01 -10.83 -8.58
C SER A 183 -7.04 -11.92 -8.87
N ARG A 184 -7.36 -12.70 -7.84
CA ARG A 184 -8.43 -13.70 -7.89
C ARG A 184 -9.76 -13.09 -8.31
N GLN A 185 -10.05 -11.88 -7.86
CA GLN A 185 -11.30 -11.19 -8.14
C GLN A 185 -11.43 -10.83 -9.63
N VAL A 186 -10.37 -10.23 -10.22
CA VAL A 186 -10.33 -9.94 -11.66
C VAL A 186 -10.39 -11.23 -12.49
N ALA A 187 -9.72 -12.31 -12.05
CA ALA A 187 -9.78 -13.61 -12.72
C ALA A 187 -11.20 -14.19 -12.72
N GLN A 188 -11.93 -14.05 -11.60
CA GLN A 188 -13.32 -14.50 -11.49
C GLN A 188 -14.28 -13.65 -12.33
N ASP A 189 -14.16 -12.31 -12.29
CA ASP A 189 -14.99 -11.39 -13.08
C ASP A 189 -14.85 -11.65 -14.59
N LEU A 190 -13.65 -11.97 -15.04
CA LEU A 190 -13.34 -12.30 -16.43
C LEU A 190 -13.45 -13.79 -16.78
N GLN A 191 -13.74 -14.66 -15.81
CA GLN A 191 -13.77 -16.12 -15.93
C GLN A 191 -12.51 -16.70 -16.56
N LEU A 192 -11.33 -16.25 -16.07
CA LEU A 192 -10.03 -16.64 -16.58
C LEU A 192 -9.41 -17.76 -15.73
N GLU A 193 -8.70 -18.66 -16.40
CA GLU A 193 -7.87 -19.69 -15.78
C GLU A 193 -6.38 -19.45 -16.07
N LEU A 194 -5.50 -20.17 -15.35
CA LEU A 194 -4.06 -20.07 -15.57
C LEU A 194 -3.70 -20.48 -17.01
N ASN A 195 -2.78 -19.72 -17.60
CA ASN A 195 -2.31 -19.83 -18.98
C ASN A 195 -3.28 -19.33 -20.06
N ASP A 196 -4.43 -18.78 -19.68
CA ASP A 196 -5.31 -18.12 -20.65
C ASP A 196 -4.64 -16.89 -21.25
N THR A 197 -5.03 -16.59 -22.49
CA THR A 197 -4.62 -15.39 -23.20
C THR A 197 -5.70 -14.33 -23.06
N ILE A 198 -5.35 -13.19 -22.51
CA ILE A 198 -6.23 -12.07 -22.24
C ILE A 198 -6.08 -11.04 -23.35
N SER A 199 -7.18 -10.67 -24.00
CA SER A 199 -7.21 -9.51 -24.89
C SER A 199 -7.23 -8.23 -24.08
N SER A 200 -6.32 -7.30 -24.35
CA SER A 200 -6.22 -6.03 -23.65
C SER A 200 -6.26 -4.87 -24.62
N PHE A 201 -6.99 -3.83 -24.26
CA PHE A 201 -7.13 -2.61 -25.07
C PHE A 201 -6.58 -1.43 -24.29
N PHE A 202 -5.69 -0.69 -24.93
CA PHE A 202 -5.14 0.55 -24.38
C PHE A 202 -5.89 1.72 -25.00
N VAL A 203 -6.38 2.61 -24.13
CA VAL A 203 -7.12 3.80 -24.56
C VAL A 203 -6.13 4.80 -25.13
N LYS A 204 -6.20 5.01 -26.42
CA LYS A 204 -5.48 6.01 -27.21
C LYS A 204 -6.44 6.59 -28.24
N GLU A 205 -6.02 7.59 -29.03
CA GLU A 205 -6.80 8.07 -30.19
C GLU A 205 -7.25 6.91 -31.09
N ARG A 206 -6.36 5.92 -31.29
CA ARG A 206 -6.72 4.61 -31.90
C ARG A 206 -6.44 3.52 -30.87
N PRO A 207 -7.45 2.74 -30.43
CA PRO A 207 -7.26 1.68 -29.45
C PRO A 207 -6.23 0.64 -29.92
N VAL A 208 -5.20 0.41 -29.13
CA VAL A 208 -4.17 -0.59 -29.42
C VAL A 208 -4.52 -1.87 -28.68
N LYS A 209 -4.65 -2.98 -29.44
CA LYS A 209 -4.90 -4.30 -28.88
C LYS A 209 -3.58 -5.01 -28.58
N ARG A 210 -3.46 -5.60 -27.38
CA ARG A 210 -2.37 -6.47 -26.95
C ARG A 210 -2.94 -7.73 -26.32
N PHE A 211 -2.10 -8.77 -26.29
CA PHE A 211 -2.45 -10.05 -25.67
C PHE A 211 -1.46 -10.31 -24.55
N PHE A 212 -2.00 -10.61 -23.36
CA PHE A 212 -1.22 -11.00 -22.20
C PHE A 212 -1.54 -12.44 -21.80
N LYS A 213 -0.55 -13.15 -21.28
CA LYS A 213 -0.68 -14.50 -20.75
C LYS A 213 -0.80 -14.46 -19.24
N LEU A 214 -1.88 -15.01 -18.69
CA LEU A 214 -2.08 -15.14 -17.26
C LEU A 214 -1.21 -16.25 -16.68
N VAL A 215 -0.20 -15.90 -15.86
CA VAL A 215 0.72 -16.89 -15.28
C VAL A 215 0.57 -17.05 -13.77
N GLY A 216 -0.07 -16.10 -13.09
CA GLY A 216 -0.31 -16.18 -11.65
C GLY A 216 -1.54 -15.42 -11.20
N ILE A 217 -2.17 -15.95 -10.17
CA ILE A 217 -3.35 -15.37 -9.52
C ILE A 217 -3.02 -15.09 -8.06
N TYR A 218 -3.08 -13.84 -7.64
CA TYR A 218 -2.84 -13.42 -6.27
C TYR A 218 -4.13 -12.96 -5.58
N GLU A 219 -4.10 -12.88 -4.24
CA GLU A 219 -5.20 -12.37 -3.42
C GLU A 219 -4.62 -11.76 -2.14
N THR A 220 -4.75 -10.45 -1.99
CA THR A 220 -4.21 -9.74 -0.85
C THR A 220 -5.27 -9.41 0.20
N GLY A 221 -6.54 -9.39 -0.21
CA GLY A 221 -7.68 -8.96 0.58
C GLY A 221 -7.85 -7.44 0.64
N LEU A 222 -7.03 -6.66 -0.07
CA LEU A 222 -7.26 -5.24 -0.31
C LEU A 222 -8.10 -5.09 -1.59
N GLU A 223 -9.42 -5.15 -1.47
CA GLU A 223 -10.34 -5.19 -2.61
C GLU A 223 -10.11 -4.05 -3.60
N GLU A 224 -9.85 -2.85 -3.10
CA GLU A 224 -9.62 -1.68 -3.95
C GLU A 224 -8.40 -1.83 -4.87
N PHE A 225 -7.33 -2.47 -4.40
CA PHE A 225 -6.13 -2.75 -5.18
C PHE A 225 -6.29 -4.03 -5.99
N ASP A 226 -6.86 -5.07 -5.39
CA ASP A 226 -7.08 -6.36 -6.03
C ASP A 226 -7.96 -6.24 -7.28
N ARG A 227 -8.93 -5.31 -7.29
CA ARG A 227 -9.78 -5.03 -8.47
C ARG A 227 -9.09 -4.20 -9.55
N LYS A 228 -8.07 -3.42 -9.21
CA LYS A 228 -7.52 -2.42 -10.12
C LYS A 228 -6.15 -2.78 -10.69
N ILE A 229 -5.29 -3.45 -9.93
CA ILE A 229 -3.88 -3.60 -10.28
C ILE A 229 -3.59 -4.94 -10.94
N ILE A 230 -2.86 -4.87 -12.05
CA ILE A 230 -2.29 -6.00 -12.77
C ILE A 230 -0.80 -5.74 -12.88
N VAL A 231 0.03 -6.76 -12.66
CA VAL A 231 1.48 -6.58 -12.70
C VAL A 231 2.06 -7.33 -13.89
N GLY A 232 2.92 -6.63 -14.64
CA GLY A 232 3.59 -7.15 -15.83
C GLY A 232 4.93 -6.46 -16.11
N ASP A 233 5.45 -6.62 -17.32
CA ASP A 233 6.74 -6.06 -17.71
C ASP A 233 6.67 -4.56 -17.96
N LEU A 234 7.63 -3.81 -17.38
CA LEU A 234 7.79 -2.36 -17.54
C LEU A 234 7.87 -1.95 -19.01
N ARG A 235 8.58 -2.72 -19.82
CA ARG A 235 8.81 -2.41 -21.25
C ARG A 235 7.52 -2.50 -22.08
N GLN A 236 6.56 -3.34 -21.69
CA GLN A 236 5.24 -3.36 -22.32
C GLN A 236 4.52 -2.01 -22.13
N VAL A 237 4.59 -1.45 -20.90
CA VAL A 237 4.02 -0.14 -20.63
C VAL A 237 4.75 0.96 -21.38
N GLN A 238 6.08 0.92 -21.40
CA GLN A 238 6.91 1.90 -22.10
C GLN A 238 6.65 1.90 -23.62
N GLU A 239 6.51 0.73 -24.25
CA GLU A 239 6.16 0.62 -25.66
C GLU A 239 4.74 1.12 -25.99
N LEU A 240 3.82 0.95 -25.05
CA LEU A 240 2.41 1.35 -25.19
C LEU A 240 2.14 2.79 -24.78
N SER A 241 3.06 3.41 -24.09
CA SER A 241 3.03 4.82 -23.76
C SER A 241 3.70 5.62 -24.87
N ASP A 242 3.12 6.72 -25.29
CA ASP A 242 3.73 7.57 -26.32
C ASP A 242 4.84 8.45 -25.73
N TRP A 243 5.68 7.83 -24.90
CA TRP A 243 6.78 8.48 -24.23
C TRP A 243 8.03 8.53 -25.10
N GLY A 244 8.82 9.56 -24.88
CA GLY A 244 10.05 9.75 -25.59
C GLY A 244 9.84 10.06 -27.06
N PHE A 245 10.96 10.25 -27.72
CA PHE A 245 11.02 10.61 -29.13
C PHE A 245 10.98 9.36 -30.01
N LYS A 246 9.97 9.24 -30.88
CA LYS A 246 9.86 8.13 -31.83
C LYS A 246 9.31 8.60 -33.17
N ALA A 247 10.03 8.33 -34.24
CA ALA A 247 9.60 8.61 -35.59
C ALA A 247 8.65 7.52 -36.11
N GLN A 248 7.55 7.94 -36.71
CA GLN A 248 6.55 7.06 -37.35
C GLN A 248 6.23 7.59 -38.73
N LEU A 249 5.85 6.72 -39.65
CA LEU A 249 5.34 7.12 -40.96
C LEU A 249 3.89 6.67 -41.08
N GLU A 250 3.09 7.53 -41.69
CA GLU A 250 1.71 7.26 -42.06
C GLU A 250 1.40 7.84 -43.43
N VAL A 251 0.38 7.29 -44.09
CA VAL A 251 -0.23 7.95 -45.25
C VAL A 251 -1.39 8.77 -44.75
N ASP A 252 -1.39 10.06 -45.09
CA ASP A 252 -2.45 11.00 -44.74
C ASP A 252 -3.80 10.53 -45.32
N ASP A 253 -4.88 10.82 -44.65
CA ASP A 253 -6.23 10.50 -45.11
C ASP A 253 -6.70 11.46 -46.22
N THR A 254 -5.94 12.53 -46.47
CA THR A 254 -6.22 13.52 -47.50
C THR A 254 -5.26 13.38 -48.71
N LEU A 255 -5.72 13.84 -49.87
CA LEU A 255 -4.93 13.90 -51.08
C LEU A 255 -4.51 15.34 -51.41
N TYR A 256 -3.33 15.53 -51.95
CA TYR A 256 -2.91 16.81 -52.48
C TYR A 256 -2.65 16.67 -54.01
N ASN A 257 -3.43 17.41 -54.81
CA ASN A 257 -3.35 17.35 -56.28
C ASN A 257 -3.44 15.88 -56.83
N ASN A 258 -4.27 15.04 -56.22
CA ASN A 258 -4.41 13.65 -56.52
C ASN A 258 -3.15 12.77 -56.25
N GLU A 259 -2.25 13.27 -55.39
CA GLU A 259 -1.08 12.54 -54.89
C GLU A 259 -1.28 12.15 -53.43
N LEU A 260 -0.70 11.03 -53.02
CA LEU A 260 -0.65 10.60 -51.62
C LEU A 260 0.35 11.45 -50.84
N ILE A 261 0.01 11.77 -49.61
CA ILE A 261 0.91 12.41 -48.69
C ILE A 261 1.44 11.33 -47.72
N ILE A 262 2.74 11.07 -47.75
CA ILE A 262 3.42 10.23 -46.76
C ILE A 262 4.03 11.18 -45.74
N ARG A 263 3.53 11.12 -44.50
CA ARG A 263 3.92 12.05 -43.43
C ARG A 263 4.73 11.34 -42.33
N ALA A 264 5.76 12.01 -41.87
CA ALA A 264 6.46 11.64 -40.66
C ALA A 264 5.74 12.25 -39.44
N VAL A 265 5.28 11.39 -38.55
CA VAL A 265 4.64 11.74 -37.27
C VAL A 265 5.60 11.38 -36.15
N VAL A 266 5.67 12.22 -35.13
CA VAL A 266 6.58 12.03 -34.00
C VAL A 266 5.78 11.96 -32.71
N SER A 267 5.92 10.85 -31.99
CA SER A 267 5.47 10.75 -30.60
C SER A 267 6.49 11.38 -29.65
N GLY A 268 6.04 11.83 -28.47
CA GLY A 268 6.91 12.46 -27.46
C GLY A 268 7.52 13.77 -27.93
N ARG A 269 6.73 14.57 -28.63
CA ARG A 269 7.15 15.83 -29.25
C ARG A 269 7.53 16.87 -28.20
N SER A 270 8.82 17.26 -28.15
CA SER A 270 9.30 18.40 -27.37
C SER A 270 10.37 19.13 -28.15
N GLY A 271 10.22 20.46 -28.35
CA GLY A 271 11.20 21.27 -29.08
C GLY A 271 11.01 21.32 -30.59
N TYR A 272 12.12 21.58 -31.31
CA TYR A 272 12.11 21.77 -32.75
C TYR A 272 12.35 20.47 -33.50
N LEU A 273 11.52 20.21 -34.52
CA LEU A 273 11.63 19.02 -35.38
C LEU A 273 12.16 19.42 -36.76
N SER A 274 13.03 18.61 -37.32
CA SER A 274 13.46 18.66 -38.72
C SER A 274 13.53 17.25 -39.29
N TYR A 275 13.27 17.14 -40.59
CA TYR A 275 13.07 15.88 -41.30
C TYR A 275 14.04 15.82 -42.47
N ASP A 276 14.73 14.69 -42.61
CA ASP A 276 15.59 14.41 -43.76
C ASP A 276 15.05 13.21 -44.56
N TRP A 277 14.54 13.52 -45.72
CA TRP A 277 14.05 12.51 -46.69
C TRP A 277 15.11 12.09 -47.70
N GLY A 278 16.38 12.42 -47.46
CA GLY A 278 17.51 12.16 -48.32
C GLY A 278 18.11 13.40 -48.99
N ASN A 279 17.57 14.59 -48.74
CA ASN A 279 18.00 15.88 -49.31
C ASN A 279 18.53 16.85 -48.26
N GLY A 280 18.76 16.38 -47.04
CA GLY A 280 19.11 17.22 -45.89
C GLY A 280 17.91 17.58 -45.01
N PHE A 281 18.18 18.14 -43.81
CA PHE A 281 17.14 18.44 -42.83
C PHE A 281 16.31 19.67 -43.21
N GLU A 282 14.99 19.45 -43.36
CA GLU A 282 14.00 20.49 -43.65
C GLU A 282 12.87 20.46 -42.62
N GLN A 283 11.99 21.47 -42.63
CA GLN A 283 10.85 21.53 -41.71
C GLN A 283 9.61 20.76 -42.23
N TYR A 284 9.64 20.28 -43.47
CA TYR A 284 8.52 19.57 -44.08
C TYR A 284 8.45 18.13 -43.57
N SER A 285 7.36 17.81 -42.89
CA SER A 285 7.12 16.47 -42.32
C SER A 285 6.62 15.44 -43.35
N GLY A 286 6.24 15.83 -44.55
CA GLY A 286 5.62 14.93 -45.53
C GLY A 286 6.14 15.13 -46.94
N ILE A 287 6.02 14.06 -47.76
CA ILE A 287 6.30 14.09 -49.19
C ILE A 287 5.03 13.69 -49.96
N HIS A 288 4.87 14.31 -51.13
CA HIS A 288 3.77 14.03 -52.03
C HIS A 288 4.23 13.09 -53.13
N MET A 289 3.45 12.04 -53.45
CA MET A 289 3.81 11.10 -54.50
C MET A 289 2.63 10.30 -55.06
N CYS A 290 2.76 9.95 -56.33
CA CYS A 290 2.02 8.86 -56.94
C CYS A 290 3.01 7.74 -57.26
N PRO A 291 3.07 6.63 -56.49
CA PRO A 291 4.04 5.57 -56.69
C PRO A 291 3.91 4.93 -58.08
N SER A 292 5.02 4.86 -58.84
CA SER A 292 5.10 4.27 -60.17
C SER A 292 5.99 3.04 -60.24
N LYS A 293 6.68 2.71 -59.15
CA LYS A 293 7.55 1.52 -59.00
C LYS A 293 7.66 1.13 -57.55
N ASP A 294 8.04 -0.11 -57.30
CA ASP A 294 8.38 -0.53 -55.94
C ASP A 294 9.52 0.34 -55.41
N THR A 295 9.30 0.87 -54.20
CA THR A 295 10.26 1.81 -53.61
C THR A 295 10.28 1.68 -52.09
N THR A 296 11.41 2.03 -51.50
CA THR A 296 11.50 2.20 -50.03
C THR A 296 11.85 3.64 -49.72
N LEU A 297 11.01 4.30 -48.96
CA LEU A 297 11.28 5.64 -48.46
C LEU A 297 11.71 5.54 -47.03
N SER A 298 12.66 6.36 -46.63
CA SER A 298 13.09 6.52 -45.25
C SER A 298 13.22 7.98 -44.91
N VAL A 299 12.89 8.29 -43.68
CA VAL A 299 13.04 9.62 -43.09
C VAL A 299 13.87 9.52 -41.84
N VAL A 300 14.84 10.39 -41.70
CA VAL A 300 15.54 10.65 -40.44
C VAL A 300 14.90 11.87 -39.82
N VAL A 301 14.37 11.70 -38.63
CA VAL A 301 13.78 12.80 -37.87
C VAL A 301 14.78 13.24 -36.81
N ARG A 302 15.05 14.52 -36.74
CA ARG A 302 15.88 15.18 -35.74
C ARG A 302 14.98 16.00 -34.82
N GLN A 303 15.12 15.82 -33.53
CA GLN A 303 14.49 16.62 -32.50
C GLN A 303 15.59 17.36 -31.71
N GLU A 304 15.41 18.67 -31.51
CA GLU A 304 16.24 19.49 -30.63
C GLU A 304 15.37 20.06 -29.50
N ASP A 305 15.69 19.68 -28.26
CA ASP A 305 14.96 20.14 -27.09
C ASP A 305 15.37 21.55 -26.67
N ASN A 306 14.67 22.13 -25.68
CA ASN A 306 14.95 23.49 -25.18
C ASN A 306 16.35 23.62 -24.53
N LEU A 307 16.98 22.51 -24.18
CA LEU A 307 18.33 22.42 -23.60
C LEU A 307 19.40 22.17 -24.68
N ARG A 308 19.00 22.23 -25.97
CA ARG A 308 19.84 21.94 -27.16
C ARG A 308 20.35 20.51 -27.25
N ASN A 309 19.72 19.57 -26.54
CA ASN A 309 20.02 18.16 -26.77
C ASN A 309 19.38 17.74 -28.09
N VAL A 310 20.15 17.03 -28.91
CA VAL A 310 19.70 16.57 -30.22
C VAL A 310 19.50 15.06 -30.18
N GLN A 311 18.35 14.61 -30.67
CA GLN A 311 18.00 13.21 -30.81
C GLN A 311 17.62 12.90 -32.25
N TYR A 312 17.92 11.69 -32.69
CA TYR A 312 17.61 11.21 -34.04
C TYR A 312 16.85 9.89 -33.95
N ASP A 313 15.85 9.72 -34.82
CA ASP A 313 15.21 8.43 -35.05
C ASP A 313 14.86 8.29 -36.54
N THR A 314 14.78 7.06 -37.02
CA THR A 314 14.57 6.77 -38.44
C THR A 314 13.37 5.86 -38.62
N ALA A 315 12.45 6.28 -39.49
CA ALA A 315 11.33 5.45 -39.94
C ALA A 315 11.42 5.20 -41.43
N SER A 316 10.89 4.07 -41.89
CA SER A 316 10.85 3.74 -43.31
C SER A 316 9.53 3.09 -43.70
N VAL A 317 9.16 3.23 -44.99
CA VAL A 317 8.02 2.57 -45.59
C VAL A 317 8.43 1.88 -46.86
N GLN A 318 8.09 0.62 -46.97
CA GLN A 318 8.22 -0.15 -48.20
C GLN A 318 6.89 -0.09 -48.98
N ILE A 319 6.96 0.40 -50.20
CA ILE A 319 5.83 0.55 -51.12
C ILE A 319 5.97 -0.49 -52.22
N ARG A 320 4.95 -1.33 -52.40
CA ARG A 320 4.85 -2.32 -53.44
C ARG A 320 3.62 -2.06 -54.31
N ILE A 321 3.77 -2.24 -55.62
CA ILE A 321 2.72 -1.98 -56.59
C ILE A 321 2.36 -3.29 -57.28
N SER A 322 1.07 -3.61 -57.31
CA SER A 322 0.51 -4.72 -58.08
C SER A 322 -0.44 -4.18 -59.16
N GLY A 323 -0.31 -4.63 -60.37
CA GLY A 323 -1.10 -4.14 -61.52
C GLY A 323 -0.30 -3.25 -62.48
N ASN A 324 -0.98 -2.33 -63.21
CA ASN A 324 -0.32 -1.46 -64.17
C ASN A 324 0.38 -0.28 -63.47
N ALA A 325 1.66 -0.44 -63.14
CA ALA A 325 2.45 0.52 -62.39
C ALA A 325 2.58 1.91 -63.08
N ALA A 326 2.57 1.95 -64.43
CA ALA A 326 2.70 3.17 -65.21
C ALA A 326 1.38 4.01 -65.28
N SER A 327 0.28 3.45 -64.81
CA SER A 327 -1.01 4.13 -64.79
C SER A 327 -0.99 5.33 -63.82
N PRO A 328 -1.62 6.47 -64.17
CA PRO A 328 -1.82 7.57 -63.21
C PRO A 328 -2.61 7.09 -62.01
N CYS A 329 -2.34 7.68 -60.83
CA CYS A 329 -3.06 7.35 -59.63
C CYS A 329 -4.51 7.92 -59.69
N LYS A 330 -5.47 7.03 -59.39
CA LYS A 330 -6.87 7.40 -59.16
C LYS A 330 -7.28 6.79 -57.83
N PHE A 331 -7.27 7.60 -56.80
CA PHE A 331 -7.59 7.14 -55.45
C PHE A 331 -9.10 7.25 -55.20
N GLU A 332 -9.63 6.28 -54.48
CA GLU A 332 -11.03 6.25 -54.04
C GLU A 332 -11.09 6.85 -52.63
N LEU A 333 -12.04 7.75 -52.44
CA LEU A 333 -12.38 8.33 -51.14
C LEU A 333 -13.60 7.64 -50.61
N ASN A 334 -13.71 7.50 -49.29
CA ASN A 334 -14.89 7.01 -48.61
C ASN A 334 -16.00 8.11 -48.58
N GLU A 335 -17.15 7.79 -47.98
CA GLU A 335 -18.27 8.73 -47.87
C GLU A 335 -17.91 10.00 -47.06
N ASP A 336 -16.93 9.91 -46.20
CA ASP A 336 -16.45 11.02 -45.38
C ASP A 336 -15.38 11.87 -46.10
N GLY A 337 -15.02 11.50 -47.35
CA GLY A 337 -13.99 12.19 -48.14
C GLY A 337 -12.55 11.81 -47.78
N GLU A 338 -12.36 10.74 -47.02
CA GLU A 338 -11.04 10.23 -46.62
C GLU A 338 -10.58 9.10 -47.55
N LEU A 339 -9.28 8.86 -47.60
CA LEU A 339 -8.66 7.83 -48.39
C LEU A 339 -9.07 6.40 -47.93
N ALA A 340 -9.66 5.62 -48.80
CA ALA A 340 -10.07 4.24 -48.48
C ALA A 340 -8.86 3.32 -48.30
N LYS A 341 -8.58 2.94 -47.04
CA LYS A 341 -7.47 2.05 -46.65
C LYS A 341 -7.98 0.66 -46.27
N ILE A 342 -7.34 -0.38 -46.82
CA ILE A 342 -7.62 -1.78 -46.47
C ILE A 342 -6.49 -2.28 -45.57
N SER A 343 -6.79 -2.56 -44.29
CA SER A 343 -5.78 -3.09 -43.35
C SER A 343 -5.39 -4.50 -43.70
N THR A 344 -4.09 -4.78 -43.80
CA THR A 344 -3.53 -6.09 -44.12
C THR A 344 -2.91 -6.80 -42.93
N ASP A 345 -2.67 -6.09 -41.80
CA ASP A 345 -2.21 -6.70 -40.57
C ASP A 345 -2.97 -6.18 -39.34
N SER A 346 -2.97 -6.99 -38.28
CA SER A 346 -3.67 -6.68 -37.02
C SER A 346 -3.01 -5.57 -36.18
N LYS A 347 -1.78 -5.19 -36.55
CA LYS A 347 -0.98 -4.17 -35.84
C LYS A 347 -1.04 -2.80 -36.53
N GLY A 348 -1.68 -2.72 -37.72
CA GLY A 348 -1.77 -1.49 -38.52
C GLY A 348 -0.44 -1.06 -39.15
N ASN A 349 0.58 -1.95 -39.18
CA ASN A 349 1.87 -1.65 -39.79
C ASN A 349 1.86 -1.88 -41.31
N SER A 350 0.80 -2.43 -41.88
CA SER A 350 0.65 -2.61 -43.32
C SER A 350 -0.80 -2.43 -43.74
N TYR A 351 -0.99 -1.76 -44.88
CA TYR A 351 -2.30 -1.61 -45.52
C TYR A 351 -2.17 -1.39 -47.00
N GLN A 352 -3.27 -1.52 -47.70
CA GLN A 352 -3.37 -1.38 -49.13
C GLN A 352 -4.32 -0.25 -49.51
N ILE A 353 -4.04 0.41 -50.61
CA ILE A 353 -4.85 1.47 -51.17
C ILE A 353 -5.12 1.14 -52.62
N ASN A 354 -6.38 1.29 -53.09
CA ASN A 354 -6.75 1.17 -54.47
C ASN A 354 -6.35 2.45 -55.20
N GLY A 355 -5.46 2.35 -56.15
CA GLY A 355 -5.00 3.45 -57.03
C GLY A 355 -5.57 3.40 -58.45
N GLY A 356 -6.75 2.82 -58.64
CA GLY A 356 -7.40 2.62 -59.92
C GLY A 356 -6.96 1.27 -60.58
N SER A 357 -6.13 1.29 -61.62
CA SER A 357 -5.64 0.06 -62.25
C SER A 357 -4.44 -0.57 -61.54
N LYS A 358 -4.06 -0.04 -60.37
CA LYS A 358 -2.98 -0.57 -59.52
C LYS A 358 -3.40 -0.60 -58.06
N LEU A 359 -2.91 -1.63 -57.36
CA LEU A 359 -3.04 -1.76 -55.90
C LEU A 359 -1.69 -1.40 -55.26
N ILE A 360 -1.70 -0.47 -54.32
CA ILE A 360 -0.51 0.01 -53.66
C ILE A 360 -0.49 -0.53 -52.24
N SER A 361 0.53 -1.32 -51.91
CA SER A 361 0.71 -1.88 -50.57
C SER A 361 1.82 -1.16 -49.82
N PHE A 362 1.53 -0.76 -48.60
CA PHE A 362 2.46 -0.07 -47.69
C PHE A 362 2.84 -1.00 -46.55
N THR A 363 4.12 -1.12 -46.26
CA THR A 363 4.63 -1.82 -45.07
C THR A 363 5.54 -0.85 -44.31
N PHE A 364 5.10 -0.44 -43.10
CA PHE A 364 5.81 0.54 -42.31
C PHE A 364 6.77 -0.13 -41.34
N LYS A 365 7.95 0.46 -41.22
CA LYS A 365 8.93 0.17 -40.17
C LYS A 365 9.15 1.45 -39.42
N HIS A 366 8.46 1.56 -38.30
CA HIS A 366 8.59 2.71 -37.40
C HIS A 366 9.96 2.74 -36.74
N GLY A 367 10.38 3.91 -36.29
CA GLY A 367 11.61 4.09 -35.55
C GLY A 367 11.65 3.28 -34.25
N LYS A 368 12.82 3.09 -33.73
CA LYS A 368 13.01 2.39 -32.45
C LYS A 368 12.52 3.24 -31.29
N GLY A 369 12.72 4.54 -31.39
CA GLY A 369 12.42 5.48 -30.31
C GLY A 369 13.29 5.25 -29.08
N ASN A 370 13.02 6.05 -28.04
CA ASN A 370 13.69 5.96 -26.75
C ASN A 370 12.70 5.85 -25.56
N SER A 371 11.51 5.29 -25.79
CA SER A 371 10.48 5.14 -24.76
C SER A 371 10.98 4.37 -23.52
N ASN A 372 11.95 3.46 -23.72
CA ASN A 372 12.56 2.69 -22.63
C ASN A 372 13.40 3.55 -21.67
N SER A 373 13.72 4.77 -22.05
CA SER A 373 14.44 5.74 -21.19
C SER A 373 13.50 6.52 -20.26
N PHE A 374 12.21 6.19 -20.23
CA PHE A 374 11.21 6.90 -19.44
C PHE A 374 10.40 5.94 -18.57
N VAL A 375 9.96 6.45 -17.41
CA VAL A 375 9.13 5.74 -16.44
C VAL A 375 8.05 6.68 -15.90
N SER A 376 6.98 6.15 -15.30
CA SER A 376 5.97 7.01 -14.64
C SER A 376 6.50 7.56 -13.32
N ALA A 377 7.21 6.72 -12.57
CA ALA A 377 7.65 7.06 -11.21
C ALA A 377 8.77 6.12 -10.73
N PHE A 378 9.37 6.49 -9.60
CA PHE A 378 10.23 5.61 -8.81
C PHE A 378 9.55 5.27 -7.49
N GLU A 379 9.43 3.99 -7.21
CA GLU A 379 8.96 3.46 -5.94
C GLU A 379 10.14 3.26 -4.99
N VAL A 380 10.08 3.91 -3.82
CA VAL A 380 11.11 3.84 -2.79
C VAL A 380 10.59 3.05 -1.60
N ASN A 381 11.21 1.92 -1.31
CA ASN A 381 10.91 1.09 -0.16
C ASN A 381 11.89 1.37 0.98
N LEU A 382 11.36 1.51 2.19
CA LEU A 382 12.13 1.71 3.42
C LEU A 382 12.30 0.39 4.15
N LYS A 383 13.37 0.28 4.94
CA LYS A 383 13.58 -0.90 5.80
C LYS A 383 12.61 -0.93 6.97
N ASN A 384 12.21 0.24 7.46
CA ASN A 384 11.31 0.37 8.59
C ASN A 384 10.28 1.48 8.30
N TRP A 385 9.00 1.18 8.49
CA TRP A 385 7.90 2.13 8.36
C TRP A 385 8.08 3.40 9.20
N ASN A 386 8.62 3.27 10.42
CA ASN A 386 8.79 4.40 11.34
C ASN A 386 9.78 5.45 10.83
N ASP A 387 10.62 5.10 9.86
CA ASP A 387 11.62 6.01 9.29
C ASP A 387 11.07 6.85 8.13
N LEU A 388 9.77 6.70 7.80
CA LEU A 388 9.13 7.40 6.68
C LEU A 388 9.41 8.90 6.70
N HIS A 389 9.16 9.59 7.82
CA HIS A 389 9.35 11.02 7.94
C HIS A 389 10.82 11.46 7.86
N LEU A 390 11.76 10.59 8.28
CA LEU A 390 13.20 10.88 8.23
C LEU A 390 13.71 10.91 6.79
N VAL A 391 13.11 10.12 5.89
CA VAL A 391 13.48 10.07 4.47
C VAL A 391 12.64 11.04 3.65
N GLU A 392 11.35 11.16 3.94
CA GLU A 392 10.40 12.03 3.22
C GLU A 392 10.81 13.51 3.26
N GLN A 393 11.10 14.04 4.45
CA GLN A 393 11.33 15.48 4.63
C GLN A 393 12.56 16.01 3.87
N PRO A 394 13.73 15.35 3.90
CA PRO A 394 14.86 15.74 3.07
C PRO A 394 14.56 15.69 1.57
N LEU A 395 13.86 14.64 1.11
CA LEU A 395 13.51 14.48 -0.31
C LEU A 395 12.52 15.55 -0.77
N LYS A 396 11.50 15.89 0.02
CA LYS A 396 10.56 16.98 -0.30
C LYS A 396 11.27 18.33 -0.40
N LYS A 397 12.31 18.57 0.40
CA LYS A 397 13.13 19.77 0.29
C LYS A 397 14.02 19.77 -0.96
N GLN A 398 14.55 18.62 -1.33
CA GLN A 398 15.42 18.46 -2.49
C GLN A 398 14.66 18.70 -3.80
N PHE A 399 13.44 18.14 -3.93
CA PHE A 399 12.66 18.18 -5.18
C PHE A 399 11.63 19.32 -5.24
N GLY A 400 11.38 20.04 -4.14
CA GLY A 400 10.19 20.90 -3.99
C GLY A 400 10.08 22.09 -4.96
N LEU A 401 11.16 22.64 -5.53
CA LEU A 401 11.11 23.87 -6.33
C LEU A 401 12.13 23.94 -7.47
N ILE A 402 13.10 23.04 -7.54
CA ILE A 402 14.19 23.12 -8.53
C ILE A 402 14.06 21.93 -9.48
N PRO A 403 13.95 22.18 -10.80
CA PRO A 403 14.02 21.10 -11.78
C PRO A 403 15.34 20.32 -11.65
N ASN A 404 15.27 19.01 -11.90
CA ASN A 404 16.46 18.17 -11.90
C ASN A 404 17.40 18.48 -13.08
N GLU A 405 18.50 17.74 -13.23
CA GLU A 405 19.49 17.85 -14.31
C GLU A 405 18.90 17.69 -15.73
N HIS A 406 17.70 17.11 -15.82
CA HIS A 406 16.96 16.91 -17.06
C HIS A 406 15.85 17.95 -17.28
N GLY A 407 15.73 18.96 -16.42
CA GLY A 407 14.66 19.96 -16.50
C GLY A 407 13.30 19.46 -16.04
N GLU A 408 13.22 18.29 -15.36
CA GLU A 408 12.00 17.71 -14.86
C GLU A 408 11.73 18.20 -13.43
N SER A 409 10.50 18.59 -13.15
CA SER A 409 10.07 18.97 -11.81
C SER A 409 9.51 17.73 -11.11
N LEU A 410 10.16 17.29 -10.04
CA LEU A 410 9.79 16.08 -9.32
C LEU A 410 9.10 16.40 -8.00
N GLN A 411 8.19 15.52 -7.58
CA GLN A 411 7.55 15.55 -6.27
C GLN A 411 7.68 14.20 -5.57
N VAL A 412 7.70 14.25 -4.25
CA VAL A 412 7.69 13.07 -3.40
C VAL A 412 6.30 12.90 -2.81
N LEU A 413 5.64 11.82 -3.17
CA LEU A 413 4.32 11.46 -2.69
C LEU A 413 4.44 10.28 -1.71
N PRO A 414 4.32 10.51 -0.38
CA PRO A 414 4.28 9.41 0.57
C PRO A 414 2.97 8.64 0.43
N ILE A 415 3.01 7.35 0.74
CA ILE A 415 1.83 6.49 0.68
C ILE A 415 0.70 6.98 1.59
N THR A 416 1.03 7.68 2.67
CA THR A 416 0.07 8.31 3.58
C THR A 416 -0.74 9.43 2.93
N GLU A 417 -0.18 10.12 1.94
CA GLU A 417 -0.88 11.12 1.13
C GLU A 417 -1.58 10.48 -0.07
N ALA A 418 -0.92 9.51 -0.71
CA ALA A 418 -1.49 8.78 -1.86
C ALA A 418 -2.74 7.98 -1.49
N GLN A 419 -2.78 7.41 -0.27
CA GLN A 419 -3.87 6.61 0.27
C GLN A 419 -4.45 7.26 1.53
N LYS A 420 -4.70 8.56 1.46
CA LYS A 420 -5.09 9.38 2.60
C LYS A 420 -6.29 8.81 3.37
N ASP A 421 -7.28 8.30 2.66
CA ASP A 421 -8.52 7.80 3.29
C ASP A 421 -8.24 6.59 4.20
N ILE A 422 -7.39 5.67 3.76
CA ILE A 422 -6.98 4.50 4.55
C ILE A 422 -6.21 4.95 5.79
N PHE A 423 -5.25 5.87 5.64
CA PHE A 423 -4.42 6.32 6.77
C PHE A 423 -5.17 7.20 7.75
N VAL A 424 -6.12 8.02 7.30
CA VAL A 424 -7.03 8.77 8.18
C VAL A 424 -7.91 7.80 8.98
N TRP A 425 -8.46 6.77 8.32
CA TRP A 425 -9.23 5.74 9.01
C TRP A 425 -8.39 4.97 10.05
N LEU A 426 -7.16 4.58 9.71
CA LEU A 426 -6.24 3.97 10.68
C LEU A 426 -5.96 4.89 11.88
N GLY A 427 -5.83 6.20 11.67
CA GLY A 427 -5.66 7.19 12.74
C GLY A 427 -6.85 7.26 13.71
N PHE A 428 -8.08 7.05 13.24
CA PHE A 428 -9.25 6.97 14.12
C PHE A 428 -9.19 5.77 15.07
N LEU A 429 -8.51 4.69 14.70
CA LEU A 429 -8.33 3.54 15.59
C LEU A 429 -7.50 3.92 16.84
N ASP A 430 -6.50 4.77 16.70
CA ASP A 430 -5.69 5.25 17.84
C ASP A 430 -6.54 6.03 18.85
N VAL A 431 -7.45 6.88 18.35
CA VAL A 431 -8.40 7.62 19.21
C VAL A 431 -9.34 6.67 19.93
N ASN A 432 -9.88 5.67 19.25
CA ASN A 432 -10.74 4.65 19.85
C ASN A 432 -10.00 3.85 20.93
N VAL A 433 -8.76 3.46 20.68
CA VAL A 433 -7.90 2.79 21.68
C VAL A 433 -7.73 3.68 22.90
N LEU A 434 -7.37 4.96 22.71
CA LEU A 434 -7.19 5.90 23.82
C LEU A 434 -8.44 6.02 24.68
N ILE A 435 -9.63 6.08 24.05
CA ILE A 435 -10.92 6.12 24.76
C ILE A 435 -11.14 4.85 25.58
N ILE A 436 -10.93 3.67 24.98
CA ILE A 436 -11.10 2.36 25.64
C ILE A 436 -10.14 2.24 26.82
N LEU A 437 -8.84 2.53 26.61
CA LEU A 437 -7.83 2.49 27.68
C LEU A 437 -8.21 3.42 28.83
N THR A 438 -8.60 4.66 28.53
CA THR A 438 -8.98 5.64 29.53
C THR A 438 -10.20 5.17 30.33
N LEU A 439 -11.24 4.67 29.66
CA LEU A 439 -12.46 4.16 30.31
C LEU A 439 -12.14 2.97 31.23
N MET A 440 -11.32 2.04 30.76
CA MET A 440 -10.92 0.87 31.55
C MET A 440 -10.07 1.26 32.77
N PHE A 441 -9.19 2.28 32.64
CA PHE A 441 -8.48 2.81 33.80
C PHE A 441 -9.43 3.50 34.81
N ILE A 442 -10.41 4.27 34.35
CA ILE A 442 -11.41 4.90 35.23
C ILE A 442 -12.20 3.83 36.01
N ILE A 443 -12.65 2.76 35.31
CA ILE A 443 -13.36 1.64 35.96
C ILE A 443 -12.45 0.96 37.00
N GLY A 444 -11.20 0.70 36.65
CA GLY A 444 -10.20 0.14 37.55
C GLY A 444 -9.98 1.01 38.81
N ILE A 445 -9.86 2.32 38.65
CA ILE A 445 -9.70 3.32 39.73
C ILE A 445 -10.90 3.28 40.67
N ILE A 446 -12.12 3.36 40.15
CA ILE A 446 -13.35 3.38 40.92
C ILE A 446 -13.50 2.11 41.74
N ASN A 447 -13.31 0.95 41.11
CA ASN A 447 -13.43 -0.37 41.76
C ASN A 447 -12.36 -0.56 42.84
N MET A 448 -11.11 -0.13 42.55
CA MET A 448 -10.03 -0.24 43.52
C MET A 448 -10.20 0.75 44.67
N GLY A 449 -10.65 1.99 44.39
CA GLY A 449 -10.96 3.01 45.40
C GLY A 449 -12.08 2.53 46.34
N SER A 450 -13.14 1.97 45.78
CA SER A 450 -14.26 1.41 46.54
C SER A 450 -13.82 0.24 47.44
N ALA A 451 -12.99 -0.66 46.90
CA ALA A 451 -12.45 -1.77 47.68
C ALA A 451 -11.56 -1.33 48.82
N LEU A 452 -10.69 -0.32 48.59
CA LEU A 452 -9.86 0.24 49.65
C LEU A 452 -10.71 0.94 50.72
N LEU A 453 -11.74 1.70 50.34
CA LEU A 453 -12.65 2.36 51.23
C LEU A 453 -13.35 1.35 52.16
N VAL A 454 -13.92 0.29 51.60
CA VAL A 454 -14.56 -0.77 52.39
C VAL A 454 -13.56 -1.49 53.29
N LEU A 455 -12.35 -1.75 52.81
CA LEU A 455 -11.28 -2.34 53.60
C LEU A 455 -10.92 -1.48 54.83
N ILE A 456 -10.84 -0.15 54.66
CA ILE A 456 -10.60 0.80 55.73
C ILE A 456 -11.77 0.80 56.72
N LEU A 457 -13.02 0.79 56.28
CA LEU A 457 -14.20 0.74 57.11
C LEU A 457 -14.29 -0.54 57.95
N VAL A 458 -14.09 -1.71 57.33
CA VAL A 458 -14.12 -3.02 58.01
C VAL A 458 -12.99 -3.13 59.06
N ARG A 459 -11.86 -2.46 58.84
CA ARG A 459 -10.70 -2.48 59.74
C ARG A 459 -10.59 -1.21 60.61
N SER A 460 -11.67 -0.43 60.76
CA SER A 460 -11.67 0.83 61.53
C SER A 460 -11.27 0.66 63.00
N SER A 461 -11.71 -0.41 63.67
CA SER A 461 -11.32 -0.76 65.05
C SER A 461 -9.80 -0.99 65.15
N PHE A 462 -9.21 -1.75 64.21
CA PHE A 462 -7.76 -1.96 64.17
C PHE A 462 -6.98 -0.66 63.93
N ILE A 463 -7.50 0.24 63.07
CA ILE A 463 -6.93 1.56 62.83
C ILE A 463 -6.97 2.40 64.12
N GLY A 464 -8.11 2.35 64.87
CA GLY A 464 -8.27 3.01 66.16
C GLY A 464 -7.23 2.52 67.19
N THR A 465 -7.02 1.23 67.28
CA THR A 465 -6.02 0.63 68.17
C THR A 465 -4.59 1.07 67.83
N LEU A 466 -4.22 1.04 66.54
CA LEU A 466 -2.88 1.50 66.10
C LEU A 466 -2.67 2.99 66.41
N LYS A 467 -3.69 3.83 66.23
CA LYS A 467 -3.60 5.26 66.60
C LYS A 467 -3.47 5.44 68.12
N ALA A 468 -4.19 4.66 68.92
CA ALA A 468 -4.08 4.70 70.39
C ALA A 468 -2.67 4.29 70.88
N LEU A 469 -2.02 3.38 70.13
CA LEU A 469 -0.61 2.97 70.36
C LEU A 469 0.42 3.98 69.81
N GLY A 470 -0.01 5.11 69.29
CA GLY A 470 0.88 6.18 68.82
C GLY A 470 1.32 6.08 67.33
N ALA A 471 0.73 5.20 66.52
CA ALA A 471 1.06 5.12 65.09
C ALA A 471 0.60 6.40 64.35
N THR A 472 1.48 6.97 63.51
CA THR A 472 1.17 8.15 62.73
C THR A 472 0.17 7.85 61.60
N ASN A 473 -0.60 8.83 61.21
CA ASN A 473 -1.54 8.68 60.08
C ASN A 473 -0.86 8.21 58.79
N TRP A 474 0.39 8.67 58.56
CA TRP A 474 1.17 8.30 57.36
C TRP A 474 1.62 6.82 57.41
N SER A 475 2.03 6.34 58.59
CA SER A 475 2.42 4.93 58.77
C SER A 475 1.22 4.00 58.51
N ILE A 476 0.06 4.35 59.03
CA ILE A 476 -1.16 3.58 58.82
C ILE A 476 -1.59 3.60 57.33
N ARG A 477 -1.51 4.78 56.67
CA ARG A 477 -1.77 4.86 55.23
C ARG A 477 -0.85 3.93 54.42
N LYS A 478 0.46 3.93 54.74
CA LYS A 478 1.42 3.01 54.06
C LYS A 478 1.00 1.56 54.21
N VAL A 479 0.50 1.11 55.37
CA VAL A 479 0.03 -0.27 55.55
C VAL A 479 -1.05 -0.64 54.52
N PHE A 480 -2.07 0.23 54.37
CA PHE A 480 -3.15 -0.02 53.41
C PHE A 480 -2.71 0.15 51.94
N LEU A 481 -1.80 1.08 51.64
CA LEU A 481 -1.23 1.23 50.31
C LEU A 481 -0.39 0.01 49.94
N TYR A 482 0.41 -0.57 50.83
CA TYR A 482 1.13 -1.84 50.57
C TYR A 482 0.18 -3.01 50.35
N GLN A 483 -0.94 -3.05 51.10
CA GLN A 483 -1.95 -4.08 50.93
C GLN A 483 -2.64 -3.97 49.56
N ALA A 484 -3.04 -2.76 49.15
CA ALA A 484 -3.64 -2.49 47.88
C ALA A 484 -2.64 -2.73 46.73
N GLY A 485 -1.37 -2.32 46.87
CA GLY A 485 -0.29 -2.59 45.94
C GLY A 485 -0.09 -4.10 45.70
N GLY A 486 -0.16 -4.91 46.77
CA GLY A 486 -0.10 -6.35 46.68
C GLY A 486 -1.28 -6.97 45.88
N LEU A 487 -2.47 -6.34 45.94
CA LEU A 487 -3.62 -6.74 45.14
C LEU A 487 -3.46 -6.35 43.67
N ILE A 488 -2.95 -5.15 43.42
CA ILE A 488 -2.66 -4.66 42.07
C ILE A 488 -1.66 -5.60 41.39
N ILE A 489 -0.55 -5.94 42.04
CA ILE A 489 0.49 -6.83 41.48
C ILE A 489 -0.11 -8.21 41.16
N ARG A 490 -0.92 -8.79 42.03
CA ARG A 490 -1.57 -10.09 41.76
C ARG A 490 -2.55 -10.03 40.61
N GLY A 491 -3.42 -8.98 40.58
CA GLY A 491 -4.36 -8.77 39.48
C GLY A 491 -3.63 -8.57 38.15
N LEU A 492 -2.49 -7.85 38.18
CA LEU A 492 -1.65 -7.60 37.02
C LEU A 492 -0.99 -8.88 36.49
N ILE A 493 -0.42 -9.73 37.39
CA ILE A 493 0.15 -11.03 36.98
C ILE A 493 -0.91 -11.92 36.34
N ILE A 494 -2.06 -12.07 36.97
CA ILE A 494 -3.15 -12.89 36.44
C ILE A 494 -3.66 -12.30 35.11
N GLY A 495 -3.83 -10.97 35.04
CA GLY A 495 -4.27 -10.27 33.84
C GLY A 495 -3.31 -10.46 32.65
N ASN A 496 -2.00 -10.34 32.90
CA ASN A 496 -0.99 -10.60 31.88
C ASN A 496 -1.01 -12.05 31.40
N VAL A 497 -1.08 -13.02 32.32
CA VAL A 497 -1.15 -14.45 31.95
C VAL A 497 -2.36 -14.72 31.06
N ILE A 498 -3.56 -14.24 31.46
CA ILE A 498 -4.78 -14.44 30.67
C ILE A 498 -4.69 -13.70 29.35
N GLY A 499 -4.30 -12.42 29.35
CA GLY A 499 -4.25 -11.60 28.16
C GLY A 499 -3.25 -12.12 27.13
N ILE A 500 -2.04 -12.48 27.55
CA ILE A 500 -1.01 -13.07 26.66
C ILE A 500 -1.51 -14.42 26.12
N THR A 501 -2.10 -15.26 26.96
CA THR A 501 -2.64 -16.56 26.52
C THR A 501 -3.71 -16.37 25.44
N LEU A 502 -4.65 -15.43 25.62
CA LEU A 502 -5.70 -15.15 24.63
C LEU A 502 -5.11 -14.59 23.32
N CYS A 503 -4.14 -13.68 23.40
CA CYS A 503 -3.43 -13.20 22.22
C CYS A 503 -2.69 -14.33 21.47
N THR A 504 -1.99 -15.19 22.18
CA THR A 504 -1.29 -16.35 21.58
C THR A 504 -2.24 -17.36 20.94
N ILE A 505 -3.39 -17.61 21.56
CA ILE A 505 -4.45 -18.47 20.99
C ILE A 505 -4.95 -17.87 19.67
N GLN A 506 -5.19 -16.56 19.65
CA GLN A 506 -5.65 -15.88 18.43
C GLN A 506 -4.58 -15.91 17.33
N GLU A 507 -3.31 -15.71 17.65
CA GLU A 507 -2.21 -15.72 16.70
C GLU A 507 -2.02 -17.11 16.03
N ILE A 508 -2.06 -18.19 16.85
CA ILE A 508 -1.79 -19.55 16.37
C ILE A 508 -3.01 -20.15 15.68
N TRP A 509 -4.18 -20.11 16.33
CA TRP A 509 -5.37 -20.81 15.86
C TRP A 509 -6.35 -19.96 15.07
N LYS A 510 -6.21 -18.63 15.14
CA LYS A 510 -7.05 -17.65 14.41
C LYS A 510 -8.56 -17.93 14.53
N PRO A 511 -9.11 -18.17 15.73
CA PRO A 511 -10.53 -18.45 15.92
C PRO A 511 -11.43 -17.28 15.48
N PHE A 512 -10.97 -16.05 15.66
CA PHE A 512 -11.70 -14.86 15.22
C PHE A 512 -11.29 -14.50 13.80
N LYS A 513 -12.14 -14.85 12.84
CA LYS A 513 -12.00 -14.49 11.42
C LYS A 513 -12.68 -13.15 11.16
N LEU A 514 -12.17 -12.42 10.20
CA LEU A 514 -12.72 -11.16 9.70
C LEU A 514 -13.25 -11.37 8.27
N ASN A 515 -14.17 -10.51 7.85
CA ASN A 515 -14.53 -10.43 6.43
C ASN A 515 -13.50 -9.58 5.70
N PRO A 516 -12.73 -10.15 4.75
CA PRO A 516 -11.68 -9.43 4.02
C PRO A 516 -12.21 -8.21 3.24
N GLU A 517 -13.44 -8.27 2.75
CA GLU A 517 -14.06 -7.18 1.99
C GLU A 517 -14.28 -5.91 2.83
N VAL A 518 -14.46 -6.07 4.15
CA VAL A 518 -14.74 -4.95 5.07
C VAL A 518 -13.50 -4.52 5.84
N TYR A 519 -12.69 -5.50 6.27
CA TYR A 519 -11.57 -5.27 7.19
C TYR A 519 -10.20 -5.43 6.53
N TYR A 520 -10.14 -5.74 5.25
CA TYR A 520 -8.89 -5.97 4.51
C TYR A 520 -8.04 -7.14 5.01
N LEU A 521 -8.55 -7.95 5.96
CA LEU A 521 -7.83 -9.02 6.64
C LEU A 521 -8.72 -10.25 6.85
N ASP A 522 -8.14 -11.45 6.70
CA ASP A 522 -8.84 -12.73 6.89
C ASP A 522 -9.08 -13.08 8.37
N SER A 523 -8.26 -12.55 9.27
CA SER A 523 -8.32 -12.83 10.71
C SER A 523 -7.82 -11.64 11.51
N VAL A 524 -8.25 -11.55 12.78
CA VAL A 524 -7.75 -10.52 13.71
C VAL A 524 -6.26 -10.72 13.93
N PRO A 525 -5.41 -9.78 13.48
CA PRO A 525 -3.97 -9.86 13.68
C PRO A 525 -3.61 -9.47 15.11
N ILE A 526 -2.56 -10.07 15.63
CA ILE A 526 -2.02 -9.75 16.95
C ILE A 526 -0.57 -9.32 16.80
N GLU A 527 -0.28 -8.13 17.30
CA GLU A 527 1.11 -7.70 17.42
C GLU A 527 1.46 -7.38 18.86
N PHE A 528 2.46 -8.07 19.36
CA PHE A 528 2.92 -7.94 20.73
C PHE A 528 4.33 -7.35 20.76
N THR A 529 4.42 -6.06 21.17
CA THR A 529 5.70 -5.39 21.38
C THR A 529 6.01 -5.36 22.87
N TRP A 530 7.16 -5.85 23.23
CA TRP A 530 7.63 -5.90 24.62
C TRP A 530 7.66 -4.51 25.30
N LEU A 531 7.98 -3.45 24.54
CA LEU A 531 7.98 -2.08 25.06
C LEU A 531 6.58 -1.59 25.42
N THR A 532 5.59 -1.81 24.55
CA THR A 532 4.18 -1.44 24.81
C THR A 532 3.61 -2.21 25.99
N TRP A 533 3.96 -3.49 26.12
CA TRP A 533 3.59 -4.30 27.27
C TRP A 533 4.16 -3.74 28.57
N LEU A 534 5.44 -3.38 28.59
CA LEU A 534 6.10 -2.81 29.78
C LEU A 534 5.47 -1.47 30.15
N LEU A 535 5.23 -0.59 29.16
CA LEU A 535 4.60 0.72 29.38
C LEU A 535 3.17 0.58 29.92
N LEU A 536 2.36 -0.35 29.40
CA LEU A 536 1.01 -0.62 29.89
C LEU A 536 1.04 -1.06 31.36
N ASN A 537 1.92 -1.99 31.71
CA ASN A 537 2.05 -2.47 33.08
C ASN A 537 2.52 -1.37 34.05
N ALA A 538 3.52 -0.58 33.65
CA ALA A 538 3.99 0.56 34.42
C ALA A 538 2.90 1.61 34.62
N ALA A 539 2.19 1.98 33.53
CA ALA A 539 1.07 2.91 33.60
C ALA A 539 -0.05 2.40 34.53
N THR A 540 -0.41 1.13 34.44
CA THR A 540 -1.41 0.51 35.32
C THR A 540 -1.01 0.64 36.78
N ILE A 541 0.23 0.32 37.14
CA ILE A 541 0.73 0.45 38.51
C ILE A 541 0.67 1.91 38.98
N ILE A 542 1.22 2.83 38.18
CA ILE A 542 1.29 4.26 38.56
C ILE A 542 -0.10 4.84 38.73
N ILE A 543 -1.00 4.61 37.79
CA ILE A 543 -2.37 5.16 37.80
C ILE A 543 -3.15 4.59 38.99
N CYS A 544 -3.15 3.27 39.18
CA CYS A 544 -3.88 2.64 40.27
C CYS A 544 -3.34 3.03 41.65
N VAL A 545 -2.01 3.07 41.83
CA VAL A 545 -1.42 3.45 43.12
C VAL A 545 -1.70 4.94 43.42
N SER A 546 -1.56 5.82 42.45
CA SER A 546 -1.84 7.24 42.60
C SER A 546 -3.31 7.49 42.96
N ALA A 547 -4.23 6.79 42.35
CA ALA A 547 -5.66 6.89 42.63
C ALA A 547 -6.04 6.46 44.04
N LEU A 548 -5.28 5.55 44.69
CA LEU A 548 -5.52 5.09 46.05
C LEU A 548 -5.16 6.15 47.12
N ILE A 549 -4.39 7.16 46.79
CA ILE A 549 -4.03 8.23 47.72
C ILE A 549 -5.28 8.94 48.21
N ILE A 550 -6.25 9.21 47.33
CA ILE A 550 -7.49 9.93 47.67
C ILE A 550 -8.33 9.18 48.73
N PRO A 551 -8.73 7.90 48.53
CA PRO A 551 -9.47 7.14 49.54
C PRO A 551 -8.68 6.95 50.84
N SER A 552 -7.35 6.87 50.78
CA SER A 552 -6.50 6.70 51.98
C SER A 552 -6.56 7.88 52.94
N ILE A 553 -6.98 9.06 52.46
CA ILE A 553 -7.16 10.27 53.33
C ILE A 553 -8.23 10.02 54.37
N LEU A 554 -9.21 9.15 54.11
CA LEU A 554 -10.27 8.84 55.09
C LEU A 554 -9.70 8.24 56.38
N ILE A 555 -8.53 7.57 56.34
CA ILE A 555 -7.84 7.07 57.54
C ILE A 555 -7.56 8.17 58.58
N THR A 556 -7.30 9.42 58.14
CA THR A 556 -7.04 10.53 59.03
C THR A 556 -8.27 10.94 59.84
N ARG A 557 -9.48 10.76 59.30
CA ARG A 557 -10.76 11.13 59.91
C ARG A 557 -11.24 10.12 60.94
N ILE A 558 -10.67 8.93 61.06
CA ILE A 558 -11.04 7.92 62.04
C ILE A 558 -10.50 8.33 63.41
N GLN A 559 -11.42 8.59 64.37
CA GLN A 559 -11.09 8.93 65.76
C GLN A 559 -10.94 7.68 66.61
N PRO A 560 -9.86 7.51 67.41
CA PRO A 560 -9.60 6.29 68.20
C PRO A 560 -10.76 5.95 69.17
N VAL A 561 -11.31 6.98 69.83
CA VAL A 561 -12.38 6.83 70.85
C VAL A 561 -13.66 6.25 70.22
N LYS A 562 -14.04 6.70 69.00
CA LYS A 562 -15.25 6.23 68.33
C LYS A 562 -15.03 4.84 67.68
N ALA A 563 -13.82 4.57 67.25
CA ALA A 563 -13.49 3.31 66.55
C ALA A 563 -13.40 2.10 67.51
N ILE A 564 -13.04 2.30 68.76
CA ILE A 564 -12.94 1.23 69.78
C ILE A 564 -14.28 0.97 70.48
N LYS A 565 -15.21 1.95 70.51
CA LYS A 565 -16.50 1.86 71.23
C LYS A 565 -17.61 1.10 70.48
N PHE A 566 -17.38 0.73 69.25
CA PHE A 566 -18.32 -0.03 68.40
C PHE A 566 -17.88 -1.50 68.25
N ASN A 567 -17.77 -2.23 69.37
CA ASN A 567 -17.75 -3.69 69.39
C ASN A 567 -18.85 -4.16 70.33
#